data_0387df488a43f8eec52265621365d422
#
_entry.id   0387df488a43f8eec52265621365d422
#
_cell.length_a   1.000
_cell.length_b   1.000
_cell.length_c   1.000
_cell.angle_alpha   90.00
_cell.angle_beta   90.00
_cell.angle_gamma   90.00
#
_symmetry.space_group_name_H-M   'P 1'
#
loop_
_entity.id
_entity.type
_entity.pdbx_description
1 polymer ?
#
loop_
_entity_poly.entity_id
_entity_poly.type
_entity_poly.pdbx_seq_one_letter_code
_entity_poly.pdbx_strand_id
1 'polypeptide(L)' 'MRSSRLLSILLLLQTRRQLTARELADELEVSLRTIYRDVEALAAAGVFVYVD' A
#
# COMPACT_ATOMS: atom_id res chain seq x y z
N MET A 1 5.90 1.04 -12.84
CA MET A 1 4.54 0.96 -13.37
C MET A 1 3.56 0.98 -12.22
N ARG A 2 2.41 1.63 -12.43
CA ARG A 2 1.46 1.85 -11.35
C ARG A 2 0.86 0.58 -10.79
N SER A 3 0.51 -0.36 -11.67
CA SER A 3 -0.07 -1.61 -11.22
C SER A 3 0.92 -2.44 -10.40
N SER A 4 2.20 -2.31 -10.70
CA SER A 4 3.23 -3.00 -9.93
C SER A 4 3.31 -2.47 -8.50
N ARG A 5 3.09 -1.16 -8.30
CA ARG A 5 3.13 -0.59 -6.96
C ARG A 5 1.97 -1.09 -6.12
N LEU A 6 0.77 -1.15 -6.68
CA LEU A 6 -0.38 -1.67 -5.96
C LEU A 6 -0.17 -3.12 -5.56
N LEU A 7 0.37 -3.89 -6.48
CA LEU A 7 0.68 -5.29 -6.19
C LEU A 7 1.73 -5.40 -5.10
N SER A 8 2.74 -4.54 -5.14
CA SER A 8 3.78 -4.55 -4.11
C SER A 8 3.20 -4.25 -2.74
N ILE A 9 2.26 -3.32 -2.65
CA ILE A 9 1.60 -3.00 -1.38
C ILE A 9 0.89 -4.24 -0.84
N LEU A 10 0.15 -4.93 -1.71
CA LEU A 10 -0.56 -6.13 -1.28
C LEU A 10 0.40 -7.21 -0.80
N LEU A 11 1.46 -7.43 -1.53
CA LEU A 11 2.43 -8.47 -1.17
C LEU A 11 3.12 -8.15 0.15
N LEU A 12 3.48 -6.88 0.36
CA LEU A 12 4.11 -6.48 1.62
C LEU A 12 3.16 -6.67 2.79
N LEU A 13 1.89 -6.32 2.62
CA LEU A 13 0.92 -6.47 3.69
C LEU A 13 0.63 -7.93 3.99
N GLN A 14 0.71 -8.80 3.00
CA GLN A 14 0.52 -10.22 3.23
C GLN A 14 1.73 -10.85 3.91
N THR A 15 2.91 -10.37 3.60
CA THR A 15 4.14 -10.88 4.17
C THR A 15 4.36 -10.35 5.57
N ARG A 16 4.10 -9.07 5.78
CA ARG A 16 4.24 -8.42 7.07
C ARG A 16 2.86 -7.98 7.50
N ARG A 17 2.34 -8.58 8.54
CA ARG A 17 0.96 -8.37 8.94
C ARG A 17 0.66 -6.96 9.40
N GLN A 18 1.66 -6.30 9.96
CA GLN A 18 1.47 -4.95 10.48
C GLN A 18 2.48 -4.02 9.84
N LEU A 19 2.01 -3.18 8.95
CA LEU A 19 2.82 -2.16 8.33
C LEU A 19 2.10 -0.83 8.47
N THR A 20 2.84 0.19 8.87
CA THR A 20 2.29 1.53 8.87
C THR A 20 2.39 2.10 7.47
N ALA A 21 1.59 3.15 7.21
CA ALA A 21 1.68 3.83 5.93
C ALA A 21 3.08 4.39 5.71
N ARG A 22 3.72 4.86 6.81
CA ARG A 22 5.08 5.37 6.71
C ARG A 22 6.05 4.29 6.30
N GLU A 23 5.91 3.10 6.87
CA GLU A 23 6.79 1.99 6.50
C GLU A 23 6.62 1.60 5.04
N LEU A 24 5.38 1.59 4.57
CA LEU A 24 5.12 1.33 3.16
C LEU A 24 5.74 2.40 2.27
N ALA A 25 5.59 3.65 2.67
CA ALA A 25 6.14 4.75 1.90
C ALA A 25 7.66 4.63 1.80
N ASP A 26 8.31 4.28 2.91
CA ASP A 26 9.76 4.11 2.92
C ASP A 26 10.19 2.93 2.04
N GLU A 27 9.49 1.82 2.16
CA GLU A 27 9.83 0.63 1.37
C GLU A 27 9.70 0.87 -0.12
N LEU A 28 8.68 1.61 -0.52
CA LEU A 28 8.39 1.84 -1.92
C LEU A 28 8.96 3.15 -2.43
N GLU A 29 9.60 3.91 -1.54
CA GLU A 29 10.24 5.19 -1.90
C GLU A 29 9.24 6.17 -2.50
N VAL A 30 8.09 6.27 -1.85
CA VAL A 30 7.04 7.21 -2.26
C VAL A 30 6.58 7.99 -1.04
N SER A 31 5.76 9.01 -1.26
CA SER A 31 5.25 9.83 -0.17
C SER A 31 4.09 9.13 0.53
N LEU A 32 3.81 9.58 1.76
CA LEU A 32 2.64 9.10 2.49
C LEU A 32 1.36 9.33 1.72
N ARG A 33 1.27 10.50 1.08
CA ARG A 33 0.09 10.83 0.29
C ARG A 33 -0.14 9.79 -0.81
N THR A 34 0.94 9.35 -1.45
CA THR A 34 0.83 8.34 -2.48
C THR A 34 0.33 7.02 -1.91
N ILE A 35 0.80 6.65 -0.71
CA ILE A 35 0.35 5.42 -0.07
C ILE A 35 -1.15 5.49 0.21
N TYR A 36 -1.63 6.59 0.78
CA TYR A 36 -3.06 6.70 1.07
C TYR A 36 -3.90 6.66 -0.19
N ARG A 37 -3.43 7.30 -1.26
CA ARG A 37 -4.15 7.25 -2.53
C ARG A 37 -4.20 5.84 -3.09
N ASP A 38 -3.10 5.10 -2.97
CA ASP A 38 -3.05 3.74 -3.48
C ASP A 38 -3.96 2.82 -2.67
N VAL A 39 -4.01 3.01 -1.35
CA VAL A 39 -4.91 2.23 -0.51
C VAL A 39 -6.36 2.50 -0.91
N GLU A 40 -6.69 3.75 -1.19
CA GLU A 40 -8.03 4.09 -1.65
C GLU A 40 -8.34 3.44 -3.00
N ALA A 41 -7.36 3.41 -3.88
CA ALA A 41 -7.55 2.77 -5.17
C ALA A 41 -7.82 1.28 -5.02
N LEU A 42 -7.12 0.62 -4.10
CA LEU A 42 -7.35 -0.79 -3.83
C LEU A 42 -8.75 -1.00 -3.27
N ALA A 43 -9.18 -0.14 -2.36
CA ALA A 43 -10.52 -0.25 -1.79
C ALA A 43 -11.59 -0.07 -2.86
N ALA A 44 -11.37 0.85 -3.79
CA ALA A 44 -12.31 1.07 -4.88
C ALA A 44 -12.43 -0.16 -5.78
N ALA A 45 -11.36 -0.95 -5.86
CA ALA A 45 -11.37 -2.19 -6.64
C ALA A 45 -11.90 -3.38 -5.83
N GLY A 46 -12.34 -3.15 -4.60
CA GLY A 46 -12.89 -4.20 -3.77
C GLY A 46 -11.86 -4.89 -2.88
N VAL A 47 -10.65 -4.37 -2.86
CA VAL A 47 -9.58 -4.97 -2.05
C VAL A 47 -9.36 -4.07 -0.85
N PHE A 48 -9.72 -4.56 0.33
CA PHE A 48 -9.59 -3.77 1.56
C PHE A 48 -8.34 -4.21 2.30
N VAL A 49 -7.47 -3.24 2.56
CA VAL A 49 -6.23 -3.49 3.28
C VAL A 49 -6.20 -2.58 4.49
N TYR A 50 -5.54 -3.05 5.52
CA TYR A 50 -5.47 -2.32 6.78
C TYR A 50 -4.05 -1.78 6.96
N VAL A 51 -3.95 -0.47 7.05
CA VAL A 51 -2.66 0.20 7.27
C VAL A 51 -2.82 1.17 8.43
N ASP A 52 -1.86 1.17 9.29
CA ASP A 52 -1.83 2.11 10.40
C ASP A 52 -1.31 3.48 9.99
#